data_13a91897f5b1067bc8491995fb156778
#
_entry.id   13a91897f5b1067bc8491995fb156778
#
_cell.length_a   1.000
_cell.length_b   1.000
_cell.length_c   1.000
_cell.angle_alpha   90.00
_cell.angle_beta   90.00
_cell.angle_gamma   90.00
#
_symmetry.space_group_name_H-M   'P 1'
#
loop_
_entity.id
_entity.type
_entity.pdbx_description
1 polymer ?
#
loop_
_entity_poly.entity_id
_entity_poly.type
_entity_poly.pdbx_seq_one_letter_code
_entity_poly.pdbx_strand_id
1 'polypeptide(L)'
;MEKSESTSGDTPQPWQSYHTVFTNAKAGMDGVDKERVQRIVYEMSKGSKYFENEERKEAFTRRKLESMRAQCAMLTAADISNNRTVADRRILELEATRDLTRIWLHVDMDAFYAAVETLSNPMLKGKPMAVGGMSMISTANYEARRFGVRAAMPGFIARKLCPELIFVPVDFKKYTYYSDLTRKVFQKYDPNFMAASLDEAYLDITNVCKQRGITSGEIAEELRTSVYEETGLMCSAGVGPNRLLAKVLLAIFLIFSVCVYPAWNPPYAFSTQKK
;
A
#
# COMPACT_ATOMS: atom_id res chain seq x y z
N MET A 1 -19.03 44.77 -27.03
CA MET A 1 -17.77 44.13 -26.56
C MET A 1 -18.12 42.70 -26.12
N GLU A 2 -18.08 41.81 -27.08
CA GLU A 2 -18.33 40.38 -26.85
C GLU A 2 -17.04 39.76 -26.28
N LYS A 3 -17.14 39.14 -25.12
CA LYS A 3 -16.07 38.29 -24.57
C LYS A 3 -16.18 36.91 -25.23
N SER A 4 -15.25 36.62 -26.12
CA SER A 4 -15.05 35.28 -26.65
C SER A 4 -14.51 34.36 -25.55
N GLU A 5 -15.37 33.51 -25.01
CA GLU A 5 -14.94 32.34 -24.24
C GLU A 5 -14.36 31.30 -25.21
N SER A 6 -13.06 31.19 -25.22
CA SER A 6 -12.36 30.09 -25.87
C SER A 6 -12.40 28.86 -24.98
N THR A 7 -13.42 28.02 -25.12
CA THR A 7 -13.41 26.65 -24.64
C THR A 7 -12.54 25.82 -25.57
N SER A 8 -11.25 25.74 -25.30
CA SER A 8 -10.40 24.69 -25.88
C SER A 8 -10.85 23.34 -25.29
N GLY A 9 -11.69 22.62 -26.04
CA GLY A 9 -12.05 21.25 -25.76
C GLY A 9 -10.81 20.37 -25.84
N ASP A 10 -10.15 20.17 -24.71
CA ASP A 10 -8.98 19.28 -24.58
C ASP A 10 -9.50 17.84 -24.72
N THR A 11 -9.41 17.28 -25.91
CA THR A 11 -9.70 15.85 -26.13
C THR A 11 -8.69 15.06 -25.31
N PRO A 12 -9.16 14.17 -24.38
CA PRO A 12 -8.24 13.43 -23.52
C PRO A 12 -7.20 12.69 -24.36
N GLN A 13 -5.92 12.88 -24.04
CA GLN A 13 -4.84 12.21 -24.76
C GLN A 13 -4.92 10.68 -24.48
N PRO A 14 -4.52 9.83 -25.44
CA PRO A 14 -4.65 8.38 -25.30
C PRO A 14 -4.01 7.78 -24.04
N TRP A 15 -2.92 8.39 -23.54
CA TRP A 15 -2.25 7.94 -22.32
C TRP A 15 -2.95 8.38 -21.03
N GLN A 16 -3.85 9.36 -21.08
CA GLN A 16 -4.62 9.82 -19.92
C GLN A 16 -5.72 8.83 -19.53
N SER A 17 -6.22 8.04 -20.49
CA SER A 17 -7.17 6.96 -20.23
C SER A 17 -6.53 5.66 -19.73
N TYR A 18 -5.21 5.59 -19.76
CA TYR A 18 -4.45 4.41 -19.34
C TYR A 18 -4.22 4.42 -17.82
N HIS A 19 -5.29 4.19 -17.07
CA HIS A 19 -5.30 4.33 -15.61
C HIS A 19 -4.59 3.22 -14.83
N THR A 20 -4.29 2.10 -15.45
CA THR A 20 -3.95 0.87 -14.76
C THR A 20 -2.56 0.84 -14.14
N VAL A 21 -1.65 1.70 -14.57
CA VAL A 21 -0.25 1.64 -14.12
C VAL A 21 0.10 2.70 -13.06
N PHE A 22 -0.69 3.77 -12.91
CA PHE A 22 -0.28 4.94 -12.14
C PHE A 22 -1.29 5.52 -11.14
N THR A 23 -2.34 4.78 -10.77
CA THR A 23 -3.34 5.29 -9.84
C THR A 23 -2.87 5.33 -8.38
N ASN A 24 -1.85 4.54 -8.01
CA ASN A 24 -1.40 4.47 -6.63
C ASN A 24 0.00 5.07 -6.47
N ALA A 25 0.08 6.24 -5.86
CA ALA A 25 1.34 6.77 -5.35
C ALA A 25 1.96 5.75 -4.36
N LYS A 26 3.26 5.49 -4.51
CA LYS A 26 4.06 4.69 -3.59
C LYS A 26 5.00 5.61 -2.83
N ALA A 27 5.37 5.23 -1.62
CA ALA A 27 6.41 5.95 -0.87
C ALA A 27 7.68 6.11 -1.73
N GLY A 28 8.26 7.31 -1.73
CA GLY A 28 9.43 7.66 -2.54
C GLY A 28 9.12 8.03 -3.99
N MET A 29 7.86 8.23 -4.35
CA MET A 29 7.43 8.73 -5.67
C MET A 29 6.97 10.20 -5.62
N ASP A 30 7.28 10.91 -4.55
CA ASP A 30 6.95 12.33 -4.41
C ASP A 30 7.71 13.14 -5.47
N GLY A 31 7.00 14.05 -6.16
CA GLY A 31 7.58 14.86 -7.23
C GLY A 31 7.81 14.14 -8.56
N VAL A 32 7.41 12.88 -8.72
CA VAL A 32 7.47 12.18 -10.01
C VAL A 32 6.49 12.80 -10.99
N ASP A 33 6.97 13.15 -12.18
CA ASP A 33 6.14 13.60 -13.30
C ASP A 33 5.25 12.47 -13.80
N LYS A 34 4.02 12.45 -13.29
CA LYS A 34 3.02 11.40 -13.57
C LYS A 34 2.66 11.34 -15.06
N GLU A 35 2.54 12.49 -15.71
CA GLU A 35 2.16 12.56 -17.12
C GLU A 35 3.26 11.99 -18.01
N ARG A 36 4.51 12.37 -17.77
CA ARG A 36 5.67 11.77 -18.46
C ARG A 36 5.69 10.25 -18.30
N VAL A 37 5.47 9.76 -17.10
CA VAL A 37 5.50 8.31 -16.84
C VAL A 37 4.36 7.61 -17.53
N GLN A 38 3.13 8.14 -17.47
CA GLN A 38 1.97 7.58 -18.18
C GLN A 38 2.22 7.51 -19.70
N ARG A 39 2.75 8.58 -20.28
CA ARG A 39 3.11 8.61 -21.70
C ARG A 39 4.14 7.52 -22.06
N ILE A 40 5.22 7.42 -21.30
CA ILE A 40 6.26 6.39 -21.55
C ILE A 40 5.66 4.99 -21.40
N VAL A 41 4.85 4.74 -20.37
CA VAL A 41 4.19 3.43 -20.19
C VAL A 41 3.30 3.12 -21.38
N TYR A 42 2.50 4.08 -21.84
CA TYR A 42 1.63 3.91 -23.00
C TYR A 42 2.45 3.59 -24.28
N GLU A 43 3.44 4.43 -24.61
CA GLU A 43 4.27 4.28 -25.80
C GLU A 43 5.02 2.94 -25.83
N MET A 44 5.57 2.53 -24.70
CA MET A 44 6.37 1.31 -24.57
C MET A 44 5.55 0.03 -24.49
N SER A 45 4.30 0.13 -24.00
CA SER A 45 3.45 -1.04 -23.86
C SER A 45 2.55 -1.29 -25.07
N LYS A 46 2.29 -0.28 -25.88
CA LYS A 46 1.43 -0.37 -27.07
C LYS A 46 1.86 -1.53 -27.98
N GLY A 47 0.92 -2.44 -28.28
CA GLY A 47 1.16 -3.64 -29.10
C GLY A 47 1.86 -4.80 -28.37
N SER A 48 2.12 -4.69 -27.06
CA SER A 48 2.61 -5.81 -26.25
C SER A 48 1.45 -6.64 -25.67
N LYS A 49 1.75 -7.92 -25.35
CA LYS A 49 0.78 -8.78 -24.62
C LYS A 49 0.35 -8.19 -23.28
N TYR A 50 1.21 -7.40 -22.64
CA TYR A 50 0.88 -6.65 -21.44
C TYR A 50 -0.22 -5.64 -21.72
N PHE A 51 -0.07 -4.81 -22.75
CA PHE A 51 -1.04 -3.80 -23.16
C PHE A 51 -2.40 -4.42 -23.52
N GLU A 52 -2.40 -5.46 -24.36
CA GLU A 52 -3.63 -6.19 -24.73
C GLU A 52 -4.36 -6.76 -23.49
N ASN A 53 -3.62 -7.22 -22.49
CA ASN A 53 -4.18 -7.72 -21.24
C ASN A 53 -4.82 -6.59 -20.41
N GLU A 54 -4.16 -5.45 -20.34
CA GLU A 54 -4.69 -4.28 -19.62
C GLU A 54 -5.92 -3.69 -20.33
N GLU A 55 -5.95 -3.62 -21.65
CA GLU A 55 -7.14 -3.24 -22.43
C GLU A 55 -8.33 -4.19 -22.18
N ARG A 56 -8.06 -5.50 -22.13
CA ARG A 56 -9.13 -6.48 -21.81
C ARG A 56 -9.69 -6.29 -20.41
N LYS A 57 -8.84 -6.03 -19.41
CA LYS A 57 -9.27 -5.74 -18.04
C LYS A 57 -10.08 -4.46 -17.97
N GLU A 58 -9.65 -3.42 -18.65
CA GLU A 58 -10.38 -2.15 -18.71
C GLU A 58 -11.76 -2.34 -19.39
N ALA A 59 -11.80 -3.02 -20.53
CA ALA A 59 -13.06 -3.32 -21.23
C ALA A 59 -14.01 -4.17 -20.38
N PHE A 60 -13.49 -5.14 -19.61
CA PHE A 60 -14.28 -5.92 -18.67
C PHE A 60 -14.85 -5.04 -17.55
N THR A 61 -14.03 -4.19 -16.96
CA THR A 61 -14.43 -3.26 -15.89
C THR A 61 -15.49 -2.28 -16.38
N ARG A 62 -15.33 -1.74 -17.59
CA ARG A 62 -16.30 -0.83 -18.21
C ARG A 62 -17.66 -1.51 -18.40
N ARG A 63 -17.69 -2.72 -18.98
CA ARG A 63 -18.94 -3.50 -19.12
C ARG A 63 -19.60 -3.79 -17.79
N LYS A 64 -18.81 -4.14 -16.77
CA LYS A 64 -19.33 -4.37 -15.42
C LYS A 64 -19.96 -3.11 -14.84
N LEU A 65 -19.32 -1.95 -15.01
CA LEU A 65 -19.86 -0.66 -14.55
C LEU A 65 -21.14 -0.28 -15.30
N GLU A 66 -21.19 -0.48 -16.62
CA GLU A 66 -22.39 -0.25 -17.44
C GLU A 66 -23.55 -1.14 -16.98
N SER A 67 -23.28 -2.44 -16.77
CA SER A 67 -24.27 -3.38 -16.23
C SER A 67 -24.79 -2.96 -14.86
N MET A 68 -23.88 -2.58 -13.94
CA MET A 68 -24.28 -2.10 -12.61
C MET A 68 -25.10 -0.81 -12.69
N ARG A 69 -24.73 0.13 -13.55
CA ARG A 69 -25.51 1.37 -13.76
C ARG A 69 -26.90 1.07 -14.31
N ALA A 70 -27.00 0.16 -15.29
CA ALA A 70 -28.29 -0.27 -15.83
C ALA A 70 -29.16 -0.92 -14.74
N GLN A 71 -28.61 -1.81 -13.92
CA GLN A 71 -29.31 -2.40 -12.79
C GLN A 71 -29.79 -1.34 -11.79
N CYS A 72 -28.90 -0.39 -11.41
CA CYS A 72 -29.29 0.70 -10.51
C CYS A 72 -30.39 1.58 -11.08
N ALA A 73 -30.39 1.83 -12.40
CA ALA A 73 -31.43 2.64 -13.06
C ALA A 73 -32.80 1.96 -13.09
N MET A 74 -32.87 0.63 -12.95
CA MET A 74 -34.09 -0.15 -12.88
C MET A 74 -34.72 -0.21 -11.48
N LEU A 75 -33.98 0.24 -10.44
CA LEU A 75 -34.46 0.19 -9.06
C LEU A 75 -35.62 1.19 -8.86
N THR A 76 -36.73 0.71 -8.32
CA THR A 76 -37.85 1.56 -7.90
C THR A 76 -37.55 2.20 -6.53
N ALA A 77 -38.31 3.24 -6.18
CA ALA A 77 -38.24 3.85 -4.86
C ALA A 77 -38.52 2.83 -3.74
N ALA A 78 -39.38 1.86 -3.98
CA ALA A 78 -39.65 0.77 -3.04
C ALA A 78 -38.47 -0.16 -2.87
N ASP A 79 -37.77 -0.53 -3.96
CA ASP A 79 -36.56 -1.35 -3.89
C ASP A 79 -35.46 -0.64 -3.11
N ILE A 80 -35.25 0.65 -3.37
CA ILE A 80 -34.24 1.47 -2.66
C ILE A 80 -34.59 1.53 -1.16
N SER A 81 -35.86 1.78 -0.81
CA SER A 81 -36.29 1.84 0.58
C SER A 81 -36.08 0.49 1.30
N ASN A 82 -36.48 -0.62 0.65
CA ASN A 82 -36.29 -1.96 1.21
C ASN A 82 -34.80 -2.31 1.39
N ASN A 83 -33.99 -2.08 0.37
CA ASN A 83 -32.55 -2.33 0.42
C ASN A 83 -31.87 -1.47 1.49
N ARG A 84 -32.29 -0.22 1.68
CA ARG A 84 -31.81 0.64 2.75
C ARG A 84 -32.12 0.04 4.11
N THR A 85 -33.34 -0.41 4.35
CA THR A 85 -33.75 -1.05 5.62
C THR A 85 -32.89 -2.28 5.91
N VAL A 86 -32.64 -3.12 4.89
CA VAL A 86 -31.77 -4.29 5.03
C VAL A 86 -30.33 -3.88 5.36
N ALA A 87 -29.79 -2.88 4.67
CA ALA A 87 -28.45 -2.36 4.90
C ALA A 87 -28.30 -1.75 6.30
N ASP A 88 -29.27 -0.93 6.74
CA ASP A 88 -29.27 -0.30 8.07
C ASP A 88 -29.31 -1.35 9.18
N ARG A 89 -30.12 -2.40 9.03
CA ARG A 89 -30.11 -3.53 9.96
C ARG A 89 -28.75 -4.20 10.02
N ARG A 90 -28.15 -4.47 8.87
CA ARG A 90 -26.82 -5.09 8.81
C ARG A 90 -25.73 -4.22 9.43
N ILE A 91 -25.81 -2.91 9.25
CA ILE A 91 -24.90 -1.94 9.91
C ILE A 91 -25.05 -2.05 11.42
N LEU A 92 -26.28 -2.06 11.96
CA LEU A 92 -26.52 -2.18 13.41
C LEU A 92 -25.96 -3.52 13.97
N GLU A 93 -26.16 -4.63 13.28
CA GLU A 93 -25.58 -5.92 13.67
C GLU A 93 -24.05 -5.89 13.74
N LEU A 94 -23.40 -5.32 12.71
CA LEU A 94 -21.96 -5.18 12.66
C LEU A 94 -21.44 -4.23 13.74
N GLU A 95 -22.14 -3.11 13.97
CA GLU A 95 -21.79 -2.15 15.02
C GLU A 95 -21.86 -2.77 16.41
N ALA A 96 -22.88 -3.60 16.68
CA ALA A 96 -23.05 -4.29 17.96
C ALA A 96 -21.91 -5.29 18.26
N THR A 97 -21.24 -5.81 17.23
CA THR A 97 -20.11 -6.75 17.36
C THR A 97 -18.75 -6.10 17.18
N ARG A 98 -18.71 -4.79 16.92
CA ARG A 98 -17.46 -4.06 16.67
C ARG A 98 -16.63 -3.98 17.95
N ASP A 99 -15.40 -4.49 17.89
CA ASP A 99 -14.40 -4.34 18.96
C ASP A 99 -13.34 -3.33 18.51
N LEU A 100 -13.36 -2.13 19.12
CA LEU A 100 -12.36 -1.07 18.92
C LEU A 100 -11.45 -0.90 20.16
N THR A 101 -11.50 -1.83 21.11
CA THR A 101 -10.70 -1.78 22.34
C THR A 101 -9.31 -2.38 22.15
N ARG A 102 -9.09 -3.08 21.04
CA ARG A 102 -7.81 -3.67 20.69
C ARG A 102 -6.87 -2.65 20.10
N ILE A 103 -5.59 -2.95 20.21
CA ILE A 103 -4.51 -2.16 19.62
C ILE A 103 -3.76 -3.08 18.63
N TRP A 104 -3.96 -2.79 17.35
CA TRP A 104 -3.32 -3.53 16.26
C TRP A 104 -2.15 -2.75 15.69
N LEU A 105 -1.06 -3.44 15.45
CA LEU A 105 0.10 -2.93 14.73
C LEU A 105 0.16 -3.61 13.37
N HIS A 106 0.25 -2.84 12.28
CA HIS A 106 0.62 -3.31 10.95
C HIS A 106 2.06 -2.93 10.67
N VAL A 107 2.89 -3.91 10.34
CA VAL A 107 4.30 -3.72 10.01
C VAL A 107 4.53 -4.09 8.55
N ASP A 108 5.32 -3.26 7.84
CA ASP A 108 5.69 -3.45 6.44
C ASP A 108 7.18 -3.11 6.30
N MET A 109 7.98 -4.03 5.74
CA MET A 109 9.42 -3.84 5.58
C MET A 109 9.70 -2.90 4.40
N ASP A 110 10.53 -1.88 4.62
CA ASP A 110 10.80 -0.82 3.64
C ASP A 110 11.57 -1.35 2.42
N ALA A 111 10.91 -1.38 1.25
CA ALA A 111 11.46 -1.88 -0.01
C ALA A 111 12.18 -3.23 0.14
N PHE A 112 11.56 -4.19 0.84
CA PHE A 112 12.16 -5.37 1.45
C PHE A 112 13.22 -6.08 0.60
N TYR A 113 12.86 -6.60 -0.57
CA TYR A 113 13.84 -7.35 -1.39
C TYR A 113 15.02 -6.47 -1.82
N ALA A 114 14.76 -5.22 -2.17
CA ALA A 114 15.81 -4.28 -2.54
C ALA A 114 16.72 -3.93 -1.35
N ALA A 115 16.16 -3.80 -0.15
CA ALA A 115 16.93 -3.57 1.07
C ALA A 115 17.82 -4.77 1.42
N VAL A 116 17.30 -6.00 1.33
CA VAL A 116 18.06 -7.24 1.53
C VAL A 116 19.22 -7.36 0.53
N GLU A 117 19.00 -7.04 -0.75
CA GLU A 117 20.05 -7.07 -1.76
C GLU A 117 21.12 -6.00 -1.50
N THR A 118 20.72 -4.82 -1.02
CA THR A 118 21.66 -3.75 -0.67
C THR A 118 22.53 -4.12 0.55
N LEU A 119 21.96 -4.83 1.55
CA LEU A 119 22.75 -5.38 2.66
C LEU A 119 23.81 -6.37 2.17
N SER A 120 23.43 -7.25 1.24
CA SER A 120 24.33 -8.26 0.69
C SER A 120 25.40 -7.67 -0.25
N ASN A 121 25.07 -6.56 -0.91
CA ASN A 121 25.96 -5.86 -1.84
C ASN A 121 25.90 -4.34 -1.63
N PRO A 122 26.75 -3.79 -0.75
CA PRO A 122 26.80 -2.35 -0.46
C PRO A 122 27.08 -1.45 -1.67
N MET A 123 27.60 -1.99 -2.77
CA MET A 123 27.81 -1.24 -4.03
C MET A 123 26.51 -0.78 -4.69
N LEU A 124 25.37 -1.34 -4.29
CA LEU A 124 24.04 -0.95 -4.73
C LEU A 124 23.50 0.27 -3.98
N LYS A 125 24.09 0.64 -2.84
CA LYS A 125 23.64 1.75 -2.01
C LYS A 125 23.67 3.07 -2.79
N GLY A 126 22.56 3.81 -2.78
CA GLY A 126 22.42 5.09 -3.46
C GLY A 126 22.28 5.01 -4.98
N LYS A 127 22.24 3.81 -5.56
CA LYS A 127 22.02 3.61 -6.99
C LYS A 127 20.59 3.13 -7.25
N PRO A 128 19.93 3.55 -8.35
CA PRO A 128 18.62 3.05 -8.70
C PRO A 128 18.71 1.56 -9.05
N MET A 129 17.98 0.73 -8.28
CA MET A 129 17.98 -0.71 -8.49
C MET A 129 16.58 -1.30 -8.33
N ALA A 130 16.34 -2.42 -9.00
CA ALA A 130 15.12 -3.19 -8.90
C ALA A 130 15.43 -4.69 -8.84
N VAL A 131 14.72 -5.39 -7.97
CA VAL A 131 14.75 -6.85 -7.90
C VAL A 131 13.76 -7.41 -8.90
N GLY A 132 14.22 -8.29 -9.78
CA GLY A 132 13.46 -8.86 -10.89
C GLY A 132 14.23 -8.85 -12.18
N GLY A 133 13.52 -8.77 -13.31
CA GLY A 133 14.11 -8.79 -14.64
C GLY A 133 13.30 -8.01 -15.66
N MET A 134 13.65 -8.18 -16.94
CA MET A 134 13.01 -7.45 -18.05
C MET A 134 11.51 -7.74 -18.19
N SER A 135 11.03 -8.90 -17.73
CA SER A 135 9.61 -9.25 -17.76
C SER A 135 8.80 -8.53 -16.68
N MET A 136 9.32 -8.52 -15.44
CA MET A 136 8.61 -7.92 -14.31
C MET A 136 9.58 -7.58 -13.18
N ILE A 137 9.28 -6.47 -12.50
CA ILE A 137 9.93 -6.01 -11.27
C ILE A 137 9.11 -6.48 -10.06
N SER A 138 9.76 -7.14 -9.10
CA SER A 138 9.17 -7.50 -7.82
C SER A 138 9.22 -6.36 -6.82
N THR A 139 10.37 -5.69 -6.70
CA THR A 139 10.57 -4.55 -5.79
C THR A 139 11.54 -3.55 -6.41
N ALA A 140 11.32 -2.25 -6.19
CA ALA A 140 12.24 -1.19 -6.57
C ALA A 140 12.65 -0.39 -5.32
N ASN A 141 13.94 0.00 -5.23
CA ASN A 141 14.40 0.87 -4.15
C ASN A 141 13.92 2.31 -4.32
N TYR A 142 14.12 3.15 -3.31
CA TYR A 142 13.63 4.53 -3.33
C TYR A 142 14.30 5.39 -4.41
N GLU A 143 15.56 5.14 -4.73
CA GLU A 143 16.28 5.80 -5.82
C GLU A 143 15.60 5.54 -7.18
N ALA A 144 15.22 4.28 -7.46
CA ALA A 144 14.51 3.93 -8.68
C ALA A 144 13.07 4.48 -8.71
N ARG A 145 12.39 4.53 -7.56
CA ARG A 145 11.02 5.08 -7.46
C ARG A 145 10.94 6.56 -7.85
N ARG A 146 11.99 7.35 -7.63
CA ARG A 146 12.08 8.77 -8.07
C ARG A 146 11.96 8.95 -9.59
N PHE A 147 12.29 7.91 -10.36
CA PHE A 147 12.10 7.89 -11.81
C PHE A 147 10.73 7.33 -12.25
N GLY A 148 9.88 6.96 -11.30
CA GLY A 148 8.59 6.32 -11.56
C GLY A 148 8.64 4.80 -11.69
N VAL A 149 9.77 4.17 -11.40
CA VAL A 149 9.92 2.70 -11.38
C VAL A 149 9.23 2.12 -10.15
N ARG A 150 8.48 1.02 -10.30
CA ARG A 150 7.72 0.40 -9.20
C ARG A 150 7.57 -1.12 -9.36
N ALA A 151 7.15 -1.78 -8.29
CA ALA A 151 6.74 -3.18 -8.31
C ALA A 151 5.62 -3.45 -9.32
N ALA A 152 5.58 -4.65 -9.86
CA ALA A 152 4.68 -5.13 -10.91
C ALA A 152 4.83 -4.42 -12.28
N MET A 153 5.81 -3.53 -12.44
CA MET A 153 6.12 -2.89 -13.71
C MET A 153 6.95 -3.84 -14.60
N PRO A 154 6.69 -3.92 -15.91
CA PRO A 154 7.60 -4.58 -16.85
C PRO A 154 8.98 -3.92 -16.83
N GLY A 155 10.04 -4.73 -16.75
CA GLY A 155 11.41 -4.23 -16.65
C GLY A 155 11.87 -3.41 -17.84
N PHE A 156 11.37 -3.71 -19.06
CA PHE A 156 11.69 -2.93 -20.24
C PHE A 156 11.14 -1.50 -20.19
N ILE A 157 9.97 -1.29 -19.57
CA ILE A 157 9.40 0.04 -19.29
C ILE A 157 10.25 0.76 -18.23
N ALA A 158 10.58 0.06 -17.14
CA ALA A 158 11.41 0.60 -16.07
C ALA A 158 12.79 1.05 -16.59
N ARG A 159 13.40 0.31 -17.50
CA ARG A 159 14.65 0.68 -18.16
C ARG A 159 14.53 1.97 -18.99
N LYS A 160 13.35 2.20 -19.60
CA LYS A 160 13.09 3.43 -20.35
C LYS A 160 12.90 4.63 -19.42
N LEU A 161 12.28 4.42 -18.25
CA LEU A 161 12.12 5.46 -17.22
C LEU A 161 13.45 5.81 -16.55
N CYS A 162 14.26 4.80 -16.26
CA CYS A 162 15.55 4.89 -15.59
C CYS A 162 16.60 4.08 -16.38
N PRO A 163 17.33 4.67 -17.34
CA PRO A 163 18.32 3.97 -18.18
C PRO A 163 19.45 3.30 -17.37
N GLU A 164 19.83 3.89 -16.26
CA GLU A 164 20.86 3.39 -15.33
C GLU A 164 20.36 2.35 -14.31
N LEU A 165 19.09 1.92 -14.42
CA LEU A 165 18.49 0.97 -13.49
C LEU A 165 19.26 -0.35 -13.46
N ILE A 166 19.70 -0.75 -12.27
CA ILE A 166 20.39 -2.01 -12.03
C ILE A 166 19.33 -3.08 -11.72
N PHE A 167 19.30 -4.16 -12.51
CA PHE A 167 18.47 -5.32 -12.20
C PHE A 167 19.23 -6.34 -11.38
N VAL A 168 18.62 -6.79 -10.28
CA VAL A 168 19.13 -7.86 -9.42
C VAL A 168 18.18 -9.05 -9.51
N PRO A 169 18.66 -10.25 -9.79
CA PRO A 169 17.81 -11.45 -9.81
C PRO A 169 17.14 -11.70 -8.47
N VAL A 170 15.95 -12.32 -8.51
CA VAL A 170 15.19 -12.70 -7.31
C VAL A 170 15.88 -13.84 -6.57
N ASP A 171 16.07 -13.72 -5.25
CA ASP A 171 16.58 -14.78 -4.37
C ASP A 171 15.64 -15.02 -3.19
N PHE A 172 14.62 -15.85 -3.38
CA PHE A 172 13.63 -16.14 -2.35
C PHE A 172 14.22 -16.83 -1.11
N LYS A 173 15.33 -17.57 -1.22
CA LYS A 173 15.99 -18.19 -0.06
C LYS A 173 16.48 -17.12 0.89
N LYS A 174 17.12 -16.09 0.35
CA LYS A 174 17.63 -14.94 1.10
C LYS A 174 16.47 -14.17 1.74
N TYR A 175 15.40 -13.88 0.98
CA TYR A 175 14.26 -13.13 1.50
C TYR A 175 13.50 -13.89 2.59
N THR A 176 13.33 -15.21 2.44
CA THR A 176 12.74 -16.05 3.49
C THR A 176 13.57 -16.02 4.75
N TYR A 177 14.89 -16.12 4.65
CA TYR A 177 15.80 -16.05 5.80
C TYR A 177 15.61 -14.73 6.59
N TYR A 178 15.62 -13.58 5.92
CA TYR A 178 15.43 -12.29 6.59
C TYR A 178 14.00 -12.13 7.13
N SER A 179 12.99 -12.64 6.42
CA SER A 179 11.63 -12.70 6.91
C SER A 179 11.52 -13.50 8.22
N ASP A 180 12.19 -14.65 8.30
CA ASP A 180 12.17 -15.48 9.51
C ASP A 180 12.86 -14.81 10.70
N LEU A 181 13.97 -14.07 10.47
CA LEU A 181 14.60 -13.25 11.51
C LEU A 181 13.61 -12.17 12.02
N THR A 182 12.98 -11.44 11.11
CA THR A 182 11.98 -10.43 11.47
C THR A 182 10.82 -11.01 12.27
N ARG A 183 10.31 -12.19 11.87
CA ARG A 183 9.23 -12.90 12.56
C ARG A 183 9.59 -13.30 13.99
N LYS A 184 10.85 -13.66 14.26
CA LYS A 184 11.32 -13.92 15.63
C LYS A 184 11.21 -12.67 16.51
N VAL A 185 11.44 -11.49 15.95
CA VAL A 185 11.22 -10.23 16.66
C VAL A 185 9.73 -10.04 16.95
N PHE A 186 8.85 -10.23 15.94
CA PHE A 186 7.40 -10.08 16.10
C PHE A 186 6.83 -10.97 17.22
N GLN A 187 7.30 -12.23 17.32
CA GLN A 187 6.87 -13.17 18.34
C GLN A 187 7.08 -12.69 19.78
N LYS A 188 8.03 -11.75 20.02
CA LYS A 188 8.25 -11.16 21.34
C LYS A 188 7.11 -10.25 21.78
N TYR A 189 6.35 -9.69 20.82
CA TYR A 189 5.25 -8.74 21.05
C TYR A 189 3.87 -9.39 20.92
N ASP A 190 3.73 -10.30 19.96
CA ASP A 190 2.52 -11.11 19.77
C ASP A 190 2.92 -12.50 19.27
N PRO A 191 2.86 -13.53 20.14
CA PRO A 191 3.17 -14.91 19.73
C PRO A 191 2.23 -15.45 18.62
N ASN A 192 1.02 -14.88 18.48
CA ASN A 192 0.03 -15.26 17.50
C ASN A 192 -0.12 -14.26 16.35
N PHE A 193 0.92 -13.49 16.07
CA PHE A 193 0.88 -12.50 14.98
C PHE A 193 0.49 -13.14 13.64
N MET A 194 -0.15 -12.38 12.78
CA MET A 194 -0.58 -12.82 11.46
C MET A 194 0.40 -12.29 10.40
N ALA A 195 1.18 -13.17 9.79
CA ALA A 195 1.96 -12.83 8.60
C ALA A 195 1.02 -12.71 7.38
N ALA A 196 1.06 -11.58 6.68
CA ALA A 196 0.34 -11.36 5.44
C ALA A 196 1.19 -11.71 4.21
N SER A 197 2.52 -11.51 4.31
CA SER A 197 3.50 -11.84 3.28
C SER A 197 4.87 -12.11 3.93
N LEU A 198 5.95 -12.10 3.15
CA LEU A 198 7.32 -12.17 3.69
C LEU A 198 7.73 -10.87 4.39
N ASP A 199 7.10 -9.75 4.07
CA ASP A 199 7.45 -8.39 4.48
C ASP A 199 6.33 -7.65 5.25
N GLU A 200 5.12 -8.23 5.33
CA GLU A 200 3.99 -7.64 6.06
C GLU A 200 3.48 -8.55 7.18
N ALA A 201 3.13 -7.94 8.31
CA ALA A 201 2.49 -8.64 9.42
C ALA A 201 1.53 -7.74 10.20
N TYR A 202 0.55 -8.37 10.87
CA TYR A 202 -0.36 -7.76 11.83
C TYR A 202 -0.13 -8.37 13.21
N LEU A 203 0.05 -7.51 14.21
CA LEU A 203 0.27 -7.89 15.60
C LEU A 203 -0.82 -7.28 16.48
N ASP A 204 -1.39 -8.06 17.40
CA ASP A 204 -2.25 -7.56 18.48
C ASP A 204 -1.39 -7.20 19.70
N ILE A 205 -1.04 -5.94 19.82
CA ILE A 205 -0.18 -5.45 20.90
C ILE A 205 -0.94 -5.00 22.15
N THR A 206 -2.26 -5.27 22.22
CA THR A 206 -3.12 -4.83 23.34
C THR A 206 -2.58 -5.31 24.68
N ASN A 207 -2.23 -6.59 24.77
CA ASN A 207 -1.78 -7.18 26.01
C ASN A 207 -0.40 -6.70 26.44
N VAL A 208 0.54 -6.59 25.51
CA VAL A 208 1.90 -6.14 25.82
C VAL A 208 1.91 -4.68 26.26
N CYS A 209 1.10 -3.80 25.65
CA CYS A 209 0.91 -2.42 26.12
C CYS A 209 0.38 -2.37 27.54
N LYS A 210 -0.67 -3.16 27.86
CA LYS A 210 -1.27 -3.21 29.20
C LYS A 210 -0.30 -3.75 30.26
N GLN A 211 0.39 -4.82 29.96
CA GLN A 211 1.33 -5.49 30.89
C GLN A 211 2.54 -4.61 31.20
N ARG A 212 3.04 -3.88 30.20
CA ARG A 212 4.24 -3.07 30.34
C ARG A 212 3.93 -1.62 30.73
N GLY A 213 2.67 -1.19 30.69
CA GLY A 213 2.25 0.17 31.01
C GLY A 213 2.82 1.24 30.06
N ILE A 214 3.11 0.88 28.80
CA ILE A 214 3.67 1.77 27.79
C ILE A 214 2.70 1.95 26.62
N THR A 215 2.87 3.04 25.89
CA THR A 215 1.99 3.39 24.77
C THR A 215 2.23 2.50 23.55
N SER A 216 1.24 2.44 22.68
CA SER A 216 1.35 1.74 21.41
C SER A 216 2.43 2.33 20.49
N GLY A 217 2.67 3.65 20.58
CA GLY A 217 3.74 4.33 19.84
C GLY A 217 5.11 3.88 20.30
N GLU A 218 5.31 3.77 21.63
CA GLU A 218 6.58 3.28 22.21
C GLU A 218 6.85 1.82 21.82
N ILE A 219 5.82 0.96 21.83
CA ILE A 219 5.95 -0.42 21.34
C ILE A 219 6.31 -0.45 19.84
N ALA A 220 5.67 0.38 19.02
CA ALA A 220 5.97 0.42 17.59
C ALA A 220 7.42 0.85 17.31
N GLU A 221 7.93 1.84 18.04
CA GLU A 221 9.29 2.31 17.91
C GLU A 221 10.31 1.27 18.40
N GLU A 222 10.04 0.64 19.55
CA GLU A 222 10.88 -0.43 20.09
C GLU A 222 10.94 -1.62 19.12
N LEU A 223 9.79 -2.04 18.55
CA LEU A 223 9.73 -3.12 17.58
C LEU A 223 10.57 -2.79 16.34
N ARG A 224 10.42 -1.58 15.80
CA ARG A 224 11.20 -1.12 14.63
C ARG A 224 12.70 -1.12 14.90
N THR A 225 13.10 -0.64 16.05
CA THR A 225 14.49 -0.66 16.52
C THR A 225 14.98 -2.10 16.63
N SER A 226 14.22 -2.99 17.27
CA SER A 226 14.58 -4.41 17.43
C SER A 226 14.70 -5.13 16.09
N VAL A 227 13.83 -4.81 15.10
CA VAL A 227 13.95 -5.35 13.74
C VAL A 227 15.25 -4.88 13.09
N TYR A 228 15.59 -3.60 13.22
CA TYR A 228 16.81 -3.06 12.65
C TYR A 228 18.07 -3.67 13.30
N GLU A 229 18.09 -3.82 14.62
CA GLU A 229 19.19 -4.42 15.36
C GLU A 229 19.43 -5.89 14.97
N GLU A 230 18.35 -6.65 14.79
CA GLU A 230 18.41 -8.08 14.44
C GLU A 230 18.77 -8.31 12.96
N THR A 231 18.31 -7.44 12.05
CA THR A 231 18.35 -7.71 10.61
C THR A 231 19.16 -6.71 9.80
N GLY A 232 19.41 -5.52 10.31
CA GLY A 232 19.93 -4.37 9.55
C GLY A 232 18.92 -3.76 8.58
N LEU A 233 17.65 -4.21 8.62
CA LEU A 233 16.57 -3.74 7.74
C LEU A 233 15.64 -2.78 8.46
N MET A 234 15.08 -1.83 7.72
CA MET A 234 14.08 -0.90 8.24
C MET A 234 12.67 -1.39 7.95
N CYS A 235 11.76 -1.06 8.84
CA CYS A 235 10.34 -1.28 8.64
C CYS A 235 9.52 -0.07 9.06
N SER A 236 8.35 0.07 8.46
CA SER A 236 7.35 1.06 8.80
C SER A 236 6.23 0.38 9.58
N ALA A 237 5.61 1.10 10.51
CA ALA A 237 4.56 0.56 11.36
C ALA A 237 3.38 1.53 11.48
N GLY A 238 2.16 1.00 11.41
CA GLY A 238 0.93 1.75 11.63
C GLY A 238 0.12 1.14 12.76
N VAL A 239 -0.42 1.98 13.65
CA VAL A 239 -1.20 1.57 14.81
C VAL A 239 -2.66 1.95 14.63
N GLY A 240 -3.59 1.04 14.93
CA GLY A 240 -5.02 1.31 14.85
C GLY A 240 -5.86 0.34 15.68
N PRO A 241 -7.17 0.62 15.86
CA PRO A 241 -8.06 -0.25 16.64
C PRO A 241 -8.45 -1.54 15.93
N ASN A 242 -8.09 -1.70 14.68
CA ASN A 242 -8.23 -2.93 13.91
C ASN A 242 -7.16 -2.98 12.81
N ARG A 243 -7.00 -4.16 12.19
CA ARG A 243 -5.99 -4.42 11.16
C ARG A 243 -6.10 -3.49 9.95
N LEU A 244 -7.34 -3.21 9.49
CA LEU A 244 -7.57 -2.35 8.34
C LEU A 244 -7.10 -0.91 8.63
N LEU A 245 -7.49 -0.35 9.77
CA LEU A 245 -7.09 1.00 10.16
C LEU A 245 -5.60 1.11 10.43
N ALA A 246 -4.99 0.09 11.04
CA ALA A 246 -3.54 0.05 11.20
C ALA A 246 -2.81 0.11 9.85
N LYS A 247 -3.25 -0.66 8.84
CA LYS A 247 -2.70 -0.62 7.48
C LYS A 247 -2.96 0.71 6.76
N VAL A 248 -4.17 1.25 6.87
CA VAL A 248 -4.53 2.54 6.24
C VAL A 248 -3.71 3.68 6.83
N LEU A 249 -3.54 3.72 8.14
CA LEU A 249 -2.71 4.74 8.81
C LEU A 249 -1.25 4.65 8.35
N LEU A 250 -0.68 3.44 8.28
CA LEU A 250 0.66 3.25 7.71
C LEU A 250 0.75 3.81 6.29
N ALA A 251 -0.20 3.47 5.42
CA ALA A 251 -0.19 3.92 4.02
C ALA A 251 -0.29 5.45 3.91
N ILE A 252 -1.13 6.10 4.72
CA ILE A 252 -1.26 7.57 4.76
C ILE A 252 0.07 8.22 5.17
N PHE A 253 0.72 7.72 6.23
CA PHE A 253 2.00 8.26 6.70
C PHE A 253 3.11 8.10 5.67
N LEU A 254 3.20 6.96 5.00
CA LEU A 254 4.18 6.72 3.95
C LEU A 254 4.00 7.64 2.73
N ILE A 255 2.75 8.04 2.41
CA ILE A 255 2.46 8.93 1.27
C ILE A 255 2.77 10.40 1.62
N PHE A 256 2.50 10.81 2.86
CA PHE A 256 2.64 12.21 3.26
C PHE A 256 3.97 12.55 3.94
N SER A 257 4.90 11.60 4.02
CA SER A 257 6.22 11.76 4.68
C SER A 257 6.15 12.30 6.12
N VAL A 258 5.02 12.07 6.80
CA VAL A 258 4.82 12.53 8.17
C VAL A 258 5.21 11.40 9.11
N CYS A 259 6.41 11.46 9.65
CA CYS A 259 6.88 10.60 10.76
C CYS A 259 6.23 11.01 12.09
N VAL A 260 4.93 11.14 12.13
CA VAL A 260 4.20 11.36 13.40
C VAL A 260 3.30 10.17 13.61
N TYR A 261 3.65 9.34 14.58
CA TYR A 261 2.75 8.33 15.09
C TYR A 261 1.74 9.04 15.99
N PRO A 262 0.48 9.23 15.60
CA PRO A 262 -0.52 9.53 16.59
C PRO A 262 -0.60 8.30 17.48
N ALA A 263 -0.13 8.41 18.71
CA ALA A 263 -0.37 7.41 19.73
C ALA A 263 -1.89 7.20 19.77
N TRP A 264 -2.37 6.08 19.25
CA TRP A 264 -3.74 5.68 19.47
C TRP A 264 -3.83 5.31 20.96
N ASN A 265 -4.26 6.27 21.79
CA ASN A 265 -4.75 5.98 23.11
C ASN A 265 -6.26 5.76 22.95
N PRO A 266 -6.76 4.54 23.13
CA PRO A 266 -8.20 4.34 23.17
C PRO A 266 -8.77 5.28 24.24
N PRO A 267 -9.88 5.99 23.98
CA PRO A 267 -10.52 6.79 25.01
C PRO A 267 -10.76 5.87 26.18
N TYR A 268 -10.19 6.21 27.34
CA TYR A 268 -10.32 5.45 28.57
C TYR A 268 -11.78 5.08 28.74
N ALA A 269 -12.01 3.81 29.08
CA ALA A 269 -13.31 3.32 29.49
C ALA A 269 -13.98 4.37 30.36
N PHE A 270 -15.11 4.89 29.90
CA PHE A 270 -15.94 5.74 30.70
C PHE A 270 -16.18 5.01 32.02
N SER A 271 -15.57 5.48 33.08
CA SER A 271 -15.93 5.05 34.42
C SER A 271 -17.39 5.39 34.59
N THR A 272 -18.23 4.39 34.57
CA THR A 272 -19.59 4.49 35.04
C THR A 272 -19.53 4.80 36.55
N GLN A 273 -19.37 6.04 36.89
CA GLN A 273 -19.81 6.50 38.22
C GLN A 273 -21.33 6.45 38.20
N LYS A 274 -21.86 5.36 38.76
CA LYS A 274 -23.21 5.33 39.25
C LYS A 274 -23.34 6.42 40.34
N LYS A 275 -24.22 7.37 40.11
CA LYS A 275 -24.97 8.04 41.17
C LYS A 275 -26.35 7.43 41.24
#